data_fed95db10e5fdc7d3f365a2c8bb0abec
#
_entry.id   fed95db10e5fdc7d3f365a2c8bb0abec
#
_cell.length_a   1.000
_cell.length_b   1.000
_cell.length_c   1.000
_cell.angle_alpha   90.00
_cell.angle_beta   90.00
_cell.angle_gamma   90.00
#
_symmetry.space_group_name_H-M   'P 1'
#
loop_
_entity.id
_entity.type
_entity.pdbx_description
1 polymer ?
#
loop_
_entity_poly.entity_id
_entity_poly.type
_entity_poly.pdbx_seq_one_letter_code
_entity_poly.pdbx_strand_id
1 'polypeptide(L)'
;MGRDIAGATNVSGLDWSTLAGGQNTGGRLAGELARMIRDGTLVAGDRIPAERELAEFVGMSRASVREALRELELRGMLDRRPGRGTVVVDAPRPELDAGLLGSVDVAGRMLREVMDLRAVVEPPINERAAARGTSAEVEALRLLVDEGEAVARGVEQDYGRYVELDVEFHLALARMTHNPFLDRLLQVTNEWMAPTRQSTLQSSRRIEVSLAAHKKICAAVADREPDRAAAAMREHLDQIQGLIVPRGR
;
A
#
# COMPACT_ATOMS: atom_id res chain seq x y z
N MET A 1 41.80 15.46 -21.88
CA MET A 1 41.55 16.05 -20.57
C MET A 1 40.17 15.54 -20.12
N GLY A 2 40.18 14.32 -19.55
CA GLY A 2 38.97 13.59 -19.12
C GLY A 2 38.40 14.24 -17.88
N ARG A 3 37.09 14.45 -17.86
CA ARG A 3 36.36 14.75 -16.62
C ARG A 3 35.91 13.42 -16.01
N ASP A 4 36.56 13.09 -14.88
CA ASP A 4 36.11 12.11 -13.91
C ASP A 4 34.65 12.41 -13.52
N ILE A 5 33.75 11.47 -13.77
CA ILE A 5 32.43 11.40 -13.15
C ILE A 5 32.54 10.39 -12.00
N ALA A 6 33.17 10.85 -10.91
CA ALA A 6 33.12 10.19 -9.62
C ALA A 6 31.71 10.36 -9.03
N GLY A 7 31.04 9.26 -8.66
CA GLY A 7 29.84 9.33 -7.84
C GLY A 7 28.77 8.28 -8.05
N ALA A 8 29.11 7.09 -8.60
CA ALA A 8 28.17 5.98 -8.53
C ALA A 8 28.79 4.88 -7.68
N THR A 9 28.34 4.80 -6.43
CA THR A 9 28.77 3.74 -5.52
C THR A 9 28.19 2.42 -6.03
N ASN A 10 29.07 1.53 -6.46
CA ASN A 10 28.71 0.15 -6.77
C ASN A 10 28.42 -0.51 -5.42
N VAL A 11 27.24 -1.12 -5.24
CA VAL A 11 26.88 -1.85 -4.00
C VAL A 11 27.66 -3.16 -3.97
N SER A 12 28.98 -3.04 -3.86
CA SER A 12 29.96 -4.14 -3.89
C SER A 12 29.95 -4.99 -2.62
N GLY A 13 29.04 -4.71 -1.67
CA GLY A 13 28.96 -5.42 -0.39
C GLY A 13 27.67 -6.23 -0.20
N LEU A 14 26.72 -6.16 -1.12
CA LEU A 14 25.47 -6.92 -1.04
C LEU A 14 25.65 -8.32 -1.65
N ASP A 15 25.32 -9.34 -0.87
CA ASP A 15 25.26 -10.71 -1.36
C ASP A 15 23.94 -10.94 -2.11
N TRP A 16 23.95 -10.70 -3.41
CA TRP A 16 22.81 -10.88 -4.31
C TRP A 16 22.33 -12.34 -4.38
N SER A 17 23.16 -13.32 -3.98
CA SER A 17 22.79 -14.73 -3.98
C SER A 17 21.73 -15.03 -2.91
N THR A 18 21.57 -14.18 -1.90
CA THR A 18 20.51 -14.29 -0.88
C THR A 18 19.10 -14.15 -1.47
N LEU A 19 19.00 -13.54 -2.65
CA LEU A 19 17.74 -13.45 -3.41
C LEU A 19 17.43 -14.75 -4.20
N ALA A 20 18.38 -15.68 -4.27
CA ALA A 20 18.19 -17.01 -4.87
C ALA A 20 17.44 -17.92 -3.90
N GLY A 21 16.30 -18.52 -4.31
CA GLY A 21 15.58 -19.50 -3.48
C GLY A 21 14.07 -19.55 -3.76
N GLY A 22 13.48 -20.73 -3.75
CA GLY A 22 12.06 -20.97 -4.01
C GLY A 22 11.68 -20.92 -5.50
N GLN A 23 10.37 -20.97 -5.81
CA GLN A 23 9.91 -20.77 -7.19
C GLN A 23 10.23 -19.32 -7.62
N ASN A 24 11.31 -19.17 -8.39
CA ASN A 24 11.84 -17.88 -8.82
C ASN A 24 10.99 -17.31 -9.97
N THR A 25 9.97 -16.52 -9.61
CA THR A 25 9.21 -15.70 -10.56
C THR A 25 9.74 -14.26 -10.56
N GLY A 26 9.62 -13.57 -11.72
CA GLY A 26 9.99 -12.15 -11.83
C GLY A 26 9.31 -11.27 -10.78
N GLY A 27 8.05 -11.54 -10.45
CA GLY A 27 7.31 -10.81 -9.43
C GLY A 27 7.90 -10.94 -8.01
N ARG A 28 8.46 -12.12 -7.66
CA ARG A 28 9.15 -12.29 -6.36
C ARG A 28 10.44 -11.46 -6.30
N LEU A 29 11.24 -11.47 -7.36
CA LEU A 29 12.45 -10.66 -7.43
C LEU A 29 12.13 -9.16 -7.35
N ALA A 30 11.10 -8.70 -8.04
CA ALA A 30 10.61 -7.33 -7.96
C ALA A 30 10.17 -6.97 -6.53
N GLY A 31 9.44 -7.87 -5.86
CA GLY A 31 9.02 -7.70 -4.47
C GLY A 31 10.20 -7.56 -3.49
N GLU A 32 11.21 -8.42 -3.60
CA GLU A 32 12.40 -8.38 -2.75
C GLU A 32 13.25 -7.12 -2.98
N LEU A 33 13.50 -6.76 -4.23
CA LEU A 33 14.21 -5.51 -4.54
C LEU A 33 13.44 -4.29 -4.05
N ALA A 34 12.11 -4.26 -4.21
CA ALA A 34 11.27 -3.20 -3.67
C ALA A 34 11.34 -3.13 -2.14
N ARG A 35 11.41 -4.27 -1.44
CA ARG A 35 11.60 -4.32 0.01
C ARG A 35 12.95 -3.71 0.39
N MET A 36 14.04 -4.13 -0.26
CA MET A 36 15.40 -3.62 0.00
C MET A 36 15.52 -2.10 -0.23
N ILE A 37 14.78 -1.56 -1.19
CA ILE A 37 14.71 -0.10 -1.42
C ILE A 37 13.92 0.58 -0.29
N ARG A 38 12.81 0.00 0.15
CA ARG A 38 11.99 0.58 1.22
C ARG A 38 12.65 0.55 2.59
N ASP A 39 13.38 -0.52 2.92
CA ASP A 39 14.07 -0.68 4.22
C ASP A 39 15.44 0.01 4.25
N GLY A 40 15.86 0.63 3.14
CA GLY A 40 17.13 1.36 3.04
C GLY A 40 18.36 0.49 2.83
N THR A 41 18.22 -0.80 2.58
CA THR A 41 19.30 -1.70 2.19
C THR A 41 19.87 -1.31 0.82
N LEU A 42 19.00 -0.82 -0.07
CA LEU A 42 19.36 -0.17 -1.34
C LEU A 42 18.88 1.28 -1.26
N VAL A 43 19.78 2.22 -1.49
CA VAL A 43 19.49 3.65 -1.42
C VAL A 43 19.56 4.31 -2.80
N ALA A 44 18.97 5.49 -2.93
CA ALA A 44 19.04 6.27 -4.17
C ALA A 44 20.47 6.51 -4.61
N GLY A 45 20.76 6.27 -5.89
CA GLY A 45 22.10 6.31 -6.46
C GLY A 45 22.80 4.96 -6.53
N ASP A 46 22.33 3.94 -5.82
CA ASP A 46 22.89 2.60 -5.87
C ASP A 46 22.66 1.96 -7.25
N ARG A 47 23.66 1.23 -7.72
CA ARG A 47 23.57 0.51 -9.00
C ARG A 47 23.18 -0.94 -8.79
N ILE A 48 22.11 -1.33 -9.45
CA ILE A 48 21.73 -2.74 -9.59
C ILE A 48 22.68 -3.39 -10.61
N PRO A 49 23.17 -4.62 -10.36
CA PRO A 49 23.97 -5.37 -11.32
C PRO A 49 23.30 -5.46 -12.69
N ALA A 50 24.11 -5.59 -13.75
CA ALA A 50 23.57 -5.77 -15.09
C ALA A 50 22.66 -7.02 -15.16
N GLU A 51 21.62 -7.00 -16.03
CA GLU A 51 20.64 -8.10 -16.16
C GLU A 51 21.29 -9.49 -16.22
N ARG A 52 22.45 -9.61 -16.92
CA ARG A 52 23.18 -10.86 -17.03
C ARG A 52 23.78 -11.29 -15.68
N GLU A 53 24.44 -10.37 -14.99
CA GLU A 53 25.07 -10.64 -13.70
C GLU A 53 24.02 -10.95 -12.62
N LEU A 54 22.94 -10.15 -12.58
CA LEU A 54 21.86 -10.36 -11.63
C LEU A 54 21.18 -11.72 -11.87
N ALA A 55 20.99 -12.13 -13.14
CA ALA A 55 20.43 -13.42 -13.49
C ALA A 55 21.31 -14.60 -13.01
N GLU A 56 22.63 -14.45 -13.12
CA GLU A 56 23.61 -15.41 -12.60
C GLU A 56 23.56 -15.50 -11.06
N PHE A 57 23.51 -14.35 -10.37
CA PHE A 57 23.44 -14.31 -8.89
C PHE A 57 22.15 -14.94 -8.33
N VAL A 58 21.01 -14.62 -8.92
CA VAL A 58 19.71 -15.09 -8.41
C VAL A 58 19.24 -16.42 -8.98
N GLY A 59 19.99 -16.99 -9.93
CA GLY A 59 19.66 -18.28 -10.56
C GLY A 59 18.39 -18.22 -11.43
N MET A 60 18.12 -17.07 -12.09
CA MET A 60 16.92 -16.85 -12.90
C MET A 60 17.24 -16.65 -14.38
N SER A 61 16.21 -16.77 -15.23
CA SER A 61 16.35 -16.39 -16.64
C SER A 61 16.54 -14.85 -16.78
N ARG A 62 17.31 -14.43 -17.78
CA ARG A 62 17.46 -12.99 -18.09
C ARG A 62 16.12 -12.32 -18.42
N ALA A 63 15.17 -13.06 -18.99
CA ALA A 63 13.84 -12.56 -19.29
C ALA A 63 13.07 -12.24 -17.99
N SER A 64 13.11 -13.12 -16.99
CA SER A 64 12.47 -12.93 -15.68
C SER A 64 13.09 -11.76 -14.92
N VAL A 65 14.41 -11.62 -14.96
CA VAL A 65 15.12 -10.48 -14.35
C VAL A 65 14.72 -9.17 -15.03
N ARG A 66 14.67 -9.16 -16.36
CA ARG A 66 14.25 -7.98 -17.12
C ARG A 66 12.84 -7.53 -16.77
N GLU A 67 11.93 -8.49 -16.64
CA GLU A 67 10.54 -8.24 -16.26
C GLU A 67 10.46 -7.63 -14.84
N ALA A 68 11.18 -8.19 -13.87
CA ALA A 68 11.26 -7.66 -12.51
C ALA A 68 11.80 -6.22 -12.48
N LEU A 69 12.89 -5.95 -13.21
CA LEU A 69 13.47 -4.61 -13.28
C LEU A 69 12.55 -3.61 -14.00
N ARG A 70 11.81 -4.07 -15.03
CA ARG A 70 10.82 -3.24 -15.72
C ARG A 70 9.64 -2.89 -14.80
N GLU A 71 9.17 -3.83 -14.00
CA GLU A 71 8.13 -3.59 -13.03
C GLU A 71 8.53 -2.50 -12.03
N LEU A 72 9.78 -2.55 -11.51
CA LEU A 72 10.32 -1.54 -10.60
C LEU A 72 10.56 -0.17 -11.27
N GLU A 73 10.93 -0.18 -12.55
CA GLU A 73 11.03 1.04 -13.36
C GLU A 73 9.66 1.70 -13.54
N LEU A 74 8.61 0.92 -13.84
CA LEU A 74 7.23 1.40 -13.94
C LEU A 74 6.70 1.94 -12.59
N ARG A 75 7.19 1.40 -11.48
CA ARG A 75 6.89 1.90 -10.13
C ARG A 75 7.72 3.13 -9.75
N GLY A 76 8.60 3.61 -10.63
CA GLY A 76 9.49 4.75 -10.38
C GLY A 76 10.58 4.49 -9.34
N MET A 77 10.88 3.23 -9.03
CA MET A 77 11.93 2.83 -8.07
C MET A 77 13.29 2.68 -8.71
N LEU A 78 13.36 2.48 -10.03
CA LEU A 78 14.58 2.34 -10.81
C LEU A 78 14.56 3.27 -12.02
N ASP A 79 15.74 3.81 -12.39
CA ASP A 79 16.01 4.50 -13.66
C ASP A 79 16.93 3.61 -14.50
N ARG A 80 16.48 3.27 -15.72
CA ARG A 80 17.21 2.40 -16.64
C ARG A 80 17.53 3.18 -17.91
N ARG A 81 18.81 3.55 -18.05
CA ARG A 81 19.26 4.29 -19.25
C ARG A 81 20.29 3.49 -20.06
N PRO A 82 20.15 3.44 -21.37
CA PRO A 82 21.16 2.83 -22.24
C PRO A 82 22.54 3.41 -21.93
N GLY A 83 23.54 2.53 -21.65
CA GLY A 83 24.90 2.91 -21.35
C GLY A 83 25.15 3.41 -19.91
N ARG A 84 24.12 3.67 -19.10
CA ARG A 84 24.25 4.08 -17.68
C ARG A 84 23.93 2.96 -16.69
N GLY A 85 23.35 1.86 -17.15
CA GLY A 85 22.91 0.76 -16.29
C GLY A 85 21.58 1.04 -15.60
N THR A 86 21.28 0.27 -14.57
CA THR A 86 20.07 0.39 -13.73
C THR A 86 20.47 0.99 -12.40
N VAL A 87 19.86 2.09 -12.01
CA VAL A 87 20.14 2.83 -10.77
C VAL A 87 18.88 2.92 -9.94
N VAL A 88 19.00 2.71 -8.63
CA VAL A 88 17.92 3.02 -7.69
C VAL A 88 17.72 4.53 -7.72
N VAL A 89 16.52 4.93 -8.06
CA VAL A 89 16.14 6.33 -7.92
C VAL A 89 15.48 6.50 -6.56
N ASP A 90 15.58 7.69 -6.04
CA ASP A 90 14.67 8.09 -4.98
C ASP A 90 13.28 7.87 -5.57
N ALA A 91 12.70 6.69 -5.24
CA ALA A 91 11.33 6.45 -5.68
C ALA A 91 10.59 7.72 -5.30
N PRO A 92 9.82 8.32 -6.20
CA PRO A 92 8.93 9.35 -5.74
C PRO A 92 8.12 8.69 -4.64
N ARG A 93 8.62 8.79 -3.41
CA ARG A 93 7.70 8.83 -2.30
C ARG A 93 6.72 9.85 -2.80
N PRO A 94 5.42 9.69 -2.67
CA PRO A 94 4.51 10.79 -2.86
C PRO A 94 4.79 11.81 -1.76
N GLU A 95 6.01 12.29 -1.73
CA GLU A 95 6.43 13.50 -1.10
C GLU A 95 5.98 14.56 -2.10
N LEU A 96 4.72 14.94 -1.99
CA LEU A 96 4.38 16.32 -2.28
C LEU A 96 5.48 17.12 -1.61
N ASP A 97 6.29 17.70 -2.46
CA ASP A 97 7.52 18.45 -2.21
C ASP A 97 7.60 18.99 -0.77
N ALA A 98 8.31 18.27 0.14
CA ALA A 98 8.47 18.68 1.54
C ALA A 98 9.15 20.05 1.65
N GLY A 99 9.73 20.54 0.55
CA GLY A 99 10.26 21.89 0.41
C GLY A 99 9.19 22.97 0.27
N LEU A 100 7.97 22.64 -0.18
CA LEU A 100 6.89 23.61 -0.38
C LEU A 100 5.98 23.74 0.83
N LEU A 101 6.05 22.84 1.80
CA LEU A 101 5.12 22.73 2.91
C LEU A 101 5.89 22.52 4.23
N GLY A 102 5.88 23.49 5.13
CA GLY A 102 6.54 23.42 6.46
C GLY A 102 6.18 22.16 7.24
N SER A 103 7.16 21.57 7.91
CA SER A 103 7.27 20.17 8.34
C SER A 103 6.19 19.60 9.32
N VAL A 104 5.34 20.40 9.95
CA VAL A 104 4.29 19.93 10.89
C VAL A 104 2.90 19.96 10.27
N ASP A 105 2.66 20.88 9.34
CA ASP A 105 1.36 21.03 8.67
C ASP A 105 1.19 20.06 7.46
N VAL A 106 2.28 19.49 6.96
CA VAL A 106 2.30 18.59 5.80
C VAL A 106 1.57 17.28 6.08
N ALA A 107 1.87 16.64 7.21
CA ALA A 107 1.22 15.36 7.56
C ALA A 107 -0.29 15.53 7.77
N GLY A 108 -0.69 16.61 8.43
CA GLY A 108 -2.11 16.92 8.64
C GLY A 108 -2.84 17.31 7.36
N ARG A 109 -2.17 18.00 6.42
CA ARG A 109 -2.75 18.35 5.13
C ARG A 109 -2.89 17.12 4.24
N MET A 110 -1.82 16.33 4.11
CA MET A 110 -1.84 15.08 3.36
C MET A 110 -2.92 14.13 3.87
N LEU A 111 -3.07 14.03 5.20
CA LEU A 111 -4.13 13.22 5.80
C LEU A 111 -5.53 13.72 5.39
N ARG A 112 -5.78 15.05 5.40
CA ARG A 112 -7.06 15.62 4.96
C ARG A 112 -7.34 15.32 3.49
N GLU A 113 -6.34 15.51 2.63
CA GLU A 113 -6.48 15.28 1.18
C GLU A 113 -6.70 13.81 0.84
N VAL A 114 -6.03 12.89 1.54
CA VAL A 114 -6.28 11.45 1.36
C VAL A 114 -7.65 11.05 1.91
N MET A 115 -8.10 11.61 3.03
CA MET A 115 -9.45 11.35 3.54
C MET A 115 -10.53 11.91 2.60
N ASP A 116 -10.30 13.07 1.98
CA ASP A 116 -11.18 13.62 0.95
C ASP A 116 -11.25 12.70 -0.27
N LEU A 117 -10.11 12.22 -0.77
CA LEU A 117 -10.06 11.22 -1.85
C LEU A 117 -10.83 9.95 -1.48
N ARG A 118 -10.65 9.41 -0.27
CA ARG A 118 -11.38 8.24 0.21
C ARG A 118 -12.89 8.48 0.21
N ALA A 119 -13.33 9.65 0.67
CA ALA A 119 -14.74 10.03 0.69
C ALA A 119 -15.37 10.08 -0.72
N VAL A 120 -14.58 10.37 -1.75
CA VAL A 120 -15.03 10.36 -3.15
C VAL A 120 -15.04 8.95 -3.73
N VAL A 121 -14.02 8.12 -3.46
CA VAL A 121 -13.84 6.85 -4.19
C VAL A 121 -14.44 5.63 -3.48
N GLU A 122 -14.44 5.57 -2.14
CA GLU A 122 -14.86 4.36 -1.44
C GLU A 122 -16.39 4.14 -1.40
N PRO A 123 -17.25 5.15 -1.24
CA PRO A 123 -18.70 4.90 -1.30
C PRO A 123 -19.17 4.29 -2.63
N PRO A 124 -18.75 4.76 -3.83
CA PRO A 124 -19.05 4.09 -5.09
C PRO A 124 -18.44 2.69 -5.24
N ILE A 125 -17.33 2.40 -4.57
CA ILE A 125 -16.74 1.05 -4.51
C ILE A 125 -17.69 0.13 -3.73
N ASN A 126 -18.18 0.57 -2.57
CA ASN A 126 -19.09 -0.21 -1.73
C ASN A 126 -20.44 -0.49 -2.40
N GLU A 127 -20.98 0.50 -3.12
CA GLU A 127 -22.16 0.32 -3.96
C GLU A 127 -21.97 -0.84 -4.95
N ARG A 128 -20.83 -0.86 -5.65
CA ARG A 128 -20.48 -1.90 -6.62
C ARG A 128 -20.20 -3.24 -5.96
N ALA A 129 -19.52 -3.24 -4.80
CA ALA A 129 -19.27 -4.45 -4.03
C ALA A 129 -20.58 -5.14 -3.61
N ALA A 130 -21.57 -4.38 -3.13
CA ALA A 130 -22.89 -4.89 -2.80
C ALA A 130 -23.62 -5.47 -4.03
N ALA A 131 -23.49 -4.80 -5.19
CA ALA A 131 -24.14 -5.24 -6.42
C ALA A 131 -23.48 -6.47 -7.07
N ARG A 132 -22.14 -6.62 -6.95
CA ARG A 132 -21.36 -7.57 -7.76
C ARG A 132 -20.72 -8.69 -6.96
N GLY A 133 -20.42 -8.48 -5.67
CA GLY A 133 -19.72 -9.43 -4.83
C GLY A 133 -20.39 -10.81 -4.82
N THR A 134 -19.63 -11.88 -4.88
CA THR A 134 -20.12 -13.26 -4.76
C THR A 134 -20.45 -13.61 -3.32
N SER A 135 -21.21 -14.69 -3.10
CA SER A 135 -21.50 -15.16 -1.73
C SER A 135 -20.24 -15.58 -0.97
N ALA A 136 -19.24 -16.12 -1.67
CA ALA A 136 -17.96 -16.48 -1.07
C ALA A 136 -17.16 -15.24 -0.64
N GLU A 137 -17.17 -14.17 -1.42
CA GLU A 137 -16.52 -12.91 -1.07
C GLU A 137 -17.23 -12.22 0.10
N VAL A 138 -18.55 -12.26 0.14
CA VAL A 138 -19.34 -11.76 1.29
C VAL A 138 -18.99 -12.52 2.57
N GLU A 139 -18.84 -13.84 2.49
CA GLU A 139 -18.44 -14.65 3.64
C GLU A 139 -17.00 -14.32 4.08
N ALA A 140 -16.07 -14.18 3.14
CA ALA A 140 -14.72 -13.74 3.45
C ALA A 140 -14.69 -12.35 4.11
N LEU A 141 -15.54 -11.42 3.66
CA LEU A 141 -15.67 -10.10 4.27
C LEU A 141 -16.19 -10.17 5.71
N ARG A 142 -17.16 -11.08 6.02
CA ARG A 142 -17.63 -11.34 7.38
C ARG A 142 -16.53 -11.85 8.29
N LEU A 143 -15.74 -12.81 7.81
CA LEU A 143 -14.62 -13.36 8.59
C LEU A 143 -13.60 -12.29 8.96
N LEU A 144 -13.31 -11.32 8.09
CA LEU A 144 -12.44 -10.18 8.42
C LEU A 144 -13.03 -9.31 9.54
N VAL A 145 -14.33 -9.08 9.53
CA VAL A 145 -15.02 -8.31 10.59
C VAL A 145 -14.99 -9.07 11.91
N ASP A 146 -15.26 -10.38 11.88
CA ASP A 146 -15.27 -11.23 13.07
C ASP A 146 -13.87 -11.35 13.69
N GLU A 147 -12.82 -11.48 12.87
CA GLU A 147 -11.44 -11.45 13.32
C GLU A 147 -11.07 -10.09 13.94
N GLY A 148 -11.49 -8.99 13.29
CA GLY A 148 -11.30 -7.63 13.84
C GLY A 148 -11.99 -7.46 15.21
N GLU A 149 -13.17 -8.05 15.39
CA GLU A 149 -13.87 -8.04 16.69
C GLU A 149 -13.13 -8.88 17.73
N ALA A 150 -12.59 -10.03 17.36
CA ALA A 150 -11.81 -10.89 18.26
C ALA A 150 -10.52 -10.17 18.73
N VAL A 151 -9.81 -9.51 17.82
CA VAL A 151 -8.62 -8.71 18.13
C VAL A 151 -8.97 -7.52 19.03
N ALA A 152 -10.07 -6.82 18.77
CA ALA A 152 -10.52 -5.67 19.56
C ALA A 152 -10.92 -6.05 21.00
N ARG A 153 -11.41 -7.28 21.21
CA ARG A 153 -11.83 -7.80 22.52
C ARG A 153 -10.71 -8.51 23.28
N GLY A 154 -9.57 -8.75 22.63
CA GLY A 154 -8.43 -9.43 23.25
C GLY A 154 -7.91 -8.71 24.48
N VAL A 155 -7.34 -9.46 25.45
CA VAL A 155 -6.76 -8.92 26.71
C VAL A 155 -5.59 -7.98 26.40
N GLU A 156 -4.79 -8.31 25.40
CA GLU A 156 -3.78 -7.43 24.81
C GLU A 156 -4.27 -6.99 23.45
N GLN A 157 -4.62 -5.69 23.33
CA GLN A 157 -5.08 -5.13 22.07
C GLN A 157 -3.91 -5.06 21.06
N ASP A 158 -3.88 -5.98 20.11
CA ASP A 158 -2.92 -5.93 19.00
C ASP A 158 -3.37 -4.87 17.96
N TYR A 159 -2.95 -3.63 18.23
CA TYR A 159 -3.24 -2.51 17.32
C TYR A 159 -2.67 -2.73 15.91
N GLY A 160 -1.51 -3.38 15.79
CA GLY A 160 -0.88 -3.69 14.51
C GLY A 160 -1.76 -4.63 13.69
N ARG A 161 -2.22 -5.72 14.31
CA ARG A 161 -3.13 -6.67 13.65
C ARG A 161 -4.45 -6.05 13.26
N TYR A 162 -5.02 -5.19 14.12
CA TYR A 162 -6.26 -4.49 13.79
C TYR A 162 -6.10 -3.57 12.56
N VAL A 163 -4.96 -2.85 12.46
CA VAL A 163 -4.65 -2.01 11.28
C VAL A 163 -4.59 -2.83 10.01
N GLU A 164 -3.96 -4.01 10.05
CA GLU A 164 -3.90 -4.91 8.88
C GLU A 164 -5.30 -5.35 8.45
N LEU A 165 -6.15 -5.73 9.39
CA LEU A 165 -7.53 -6.14 9.13
C LEU A 165 -8.39 -5.00 8.60
N ASP A 166 -8.22 -3.77 9.12
CA ASP A 166 -8.89 -2.57 8.63
C ASP A 166 -8.53 -2.31 7.14
N VAL A 167 -7.25 -2.40 6.80
CA VAL A 167 -6.79 -2.29 5.39
C VAL A 167 -7.40 -3.38 4.53
N GLU A 168 -7.30 -4.64 4.98
CA GLU A 168 -7.78 -5.79 4.22
C GLU A 168 -9.28 -5.73 3.97
N PHE A 169 -10.06 -5.25 4.94
CA PHE A 169 -11.50 -5.02 4.79
C PHE A 169 -11.83 -4.07 3.63
N HIS A 170 -11.16 -2.91 3.57
CA HIS A 170 -11.38 -1.95 2.48
C HIS A 170 -10.91 -2.50 1.13
N LEU A 171 -9.78 -3.21 1.09
CA LEU A 171 -9.28 -3.84 -0.13
C LEU A 171 -10.19 -4.99 -0.60
N ALA A 172 -10.77 -5.77 0.34
CA ALA A 172 -11.74 -6.81 -0.02
C ALA A 172 -12.95 -6.21 -0.74
N LEU A 173 -13.49 -5.10 -0.24
CA LEU A 173 -14.60 -4.39 -0.91
C LEU A 173 -14.21 -3.91 -2.32
N ALA A 174 -12.98 -3.42 -2.51
CA ALA A 174 -12.51 -3.02 -3.84
C ALA A 174 -12.41 -4.20 -4.80
N ARG A 175 -11.89 -5.36 -4.35
CA ARG A 175 -11.84 -6.59 -5.15
C ARG A 175 -13.24 -7.10 -5.54
N MET A 176 -14.21 -7.00 -4.63
CA MET A 176 -15.62 -7.38 -4.89
C MET A 176 -16.28 -6.54 -6.00
N THR A 177 -15.68 -5.40 -6.39
CA THR A 177 -16.15 -4.66 -7.57
C THR A 177 -15.87 -5.37 -8.89
N HIS A 178 -14.96 -6.37 -8.90
CA HIS A 178 -14.42 -7.06 -10.08
C HIS A 178 -13.85 -6.07 -11.12
N ASN A 179 -13.32 -4.94 -10.63
CA ASN A 179 -12.65 -3.93 -11.43
C ASN A 179 -11.21 -3.73 -10.94
N PRO A 180 -10.20 -4.22 -11.70
CA PRO A 180 -8.81 -4.16 -11.27
C PRO A 180 -8.27 -2.73 -11.11
N PHE A 181 -8.86 -1.75 -11.79
CA PHE A 181 -8.47 -0.35 -11.62
C PHE A 181 -8.94 0.23 -10.28
N LEU A 182 -10.14 -0.13 -9.81
CA LEU A 182 -10.63 0.29 -8.50
C LEU A 182 -9.86 -0.40 -7.37
N ASP A 183 -9.53 -1.68 -7.53
CA ASP A 183 -8.66 -2.40 -6.58
C ASP A 183 -7.29 -1.72 -6.51
N ARG A 184 -6.64 -1.45 -7.65
CA ARG A 184 -5.33 -0.79 -7.69
C ARG A 184 -5.38 0.64 -7.11
N LEU A 185 -6.42 1.40 -7.43
CA LEU A 185 -6.60 2.74 -6.88
C LEU A 185 -6.65 2.70 -5.35
N LEU A 186 -7.41 1.77 -4.78
CA LEU A 186 -7.53 1.68 -3.33
C LEU A 186 -6.25 1.18 -2.66
N GLN A 187 -5.49 0.26 -3.31
CA GLN A 187 -4.16 -0.14 -2.83
C GLN A 187 -3.23 1.08 -2.71
N VAL A 188 -3.13 1.90 -3.76
CA VAL A 188 -2.29 3.11 -3.75
C VAL A 188 -2.76 4.11 -2.68
N THR A 189 -4.06 4.33 -2.55
CA THR A 189 -4.63 5.20 -1.50
C THR A 189 -4.27 4.69 -0.09
N ASN A 190 -4.28 3.37 0.10
CA ASN A 190 -3.89 2.75 1.37
C ASN A 190 -2.38 2.89 1.65
N GLU A 191 -1.53 2.82 0.62
CA GLU A 191 -0.08 3.08 0.76
C GLU A 191 0.17 4.51 1.27
N TRP A 192 -0.57 5.50 0.77
CA TRP A 192 -0.46 6.90 1.24
C TRP A 192 -0.93 7.10 2.70
N MET A 193 -1.87 6.27 3.15
CA MET A 193 -2.35 6.29 4.54
C MET A 193 -1.40 5.60 5.53
N ALA A 194 -0.50 4.72 5.06
CA ALA A 194 0.32 3.86 5.92
C ALA A 194 1.11 4.62 7.00
N PRO A 195 1.78 5.76 6.71
CA PRO A 195 2.54 6.51 7.72
C PRO A 195 1.66 7.09 8.84
N THR A 196 0.41 7.48 8.51
CA THR A 196 -0.51 8.11 9.46
C THR A 196 -1.30 7.08 10.27
N ARG A 197 -1.47 5.86 9.78
CA ARG A 197 -2.17 4.79 10.49
C ARG A 197 -1.47 4.38 11.78
N GLN A 198 -0.15 4.25 11.76
CA GLN A 198 0.62 3.88 12.95
C GLN A 198 0.47 4.88 14.09
N SER A 199 0.29 6.17 13.80
CA SER A 199 0.15 7.21 14.81
C SER A 199 -1.30 7.49 15.23
N THR A 200 -2.28 7.24 14.36
CA THR A 200 -3.68 7.60 14.60
C THR A 200 -4.57 6.45 15.02
N LEU A 201 -4.21 5.19 14.74
CA LEU A 201 -5.02 4.00 15.02
C LEU A 201 -4.84 3.41 16.42
N GLN A 202 -4.01 4.02 17.26
CA GLN A 202 -3.68 3.49 18.58
C GLN A 202 -4.68 3.95 19.67
N SER A 203 -5.97 4.07 19.36
CA SER A 203 -6.99 4.33 20.39
C SER A 203 -8.11 3.32 20.32
N SER A 204 -8.47 2.72 21.46
CA SER A 204 -9.58 1.78 21.60
C SER A 204 -10.89 2.38 21.05
N ARG A 205 -11.13 3.67 21.27
CA ARG A 205 -12.33 4.37 20.75
C ARG A 205 -12.41 4.33 19.23
N ARG A 206 -11.26 4.50 18.53
CA ARG A 206 -11.28 4.46 17.07
C ARG A 206 -11.54 3.06 16.55
N ILE A 207 -10.97 2.03 17.18
CA ILE A 207 -11.25 0.64 16.85
C ILE A 207 -12.74 0.34 17.01
N GLU A 208 -13.36 0.74 18.13
CA GLU A 208 -14.78 0.54 18.37
C GLU A 208 -15.66 1.19 17.28
N VAL A 209 -15.35 2.45 16.94
CA VAL A 209 -16.09 3.20 15.89
C VAL A 209 -15.90 2.54 14.53
N SER A 210 -14.66 2.17 14.16
CA SER A 210 -14.36 1.52 12.89
C SER A 210 -15.07 0.17 12.79
N LEU A 211 -14.96 -0.68 13.82
CA LEU A 211 -15.59 -1.99 13.85
C LEU A 211 -17.13 -1.93 13.74
N ALA A 212 -17.75 -1.01 14.46
CA ALA A 212 -19.19 -0.80 14.38
C ALA A 212 -19.64 -0.40 12.96
N ALA A 213 -18.85 0.44 12.30
CA ALA A 213 -19.08 0.84 10.92
C ALA A 213 -18.86 -0.31 9.93
N HIS A 214 -17.78 -1.08 10.08
CA HIS A 214 -17.50 -2.24 9.24
C HIS A 214 -18.62 -3.28 9.32
N LYS A 215 -19.20 -3.52 10.49
CA LYS A 215 -20.39 -4.38 10.65
C LYS A 215 -21.59 -3.87 9.85
N LYS A 216 -21.87 -2.55 9.89
CA LYS A 216 -22.96 -1.94 9.11
C LYS A 216 -22.72 -2.08 7.61
N ILE A 217 -21.48 -1.83 7.14
CA ILE A 217 -21.09 -1.97 5.74
C ILE A 217 -21.25 -3.43 5.30
N CYS A 218 -20.67 -4.37 6.06
CA CYS A 218 -20.75 -5.78 5.77
C CYS A 218 -22.19 -6.28 5.68
N ALA A 219 -23.08 -5.85 6.58
CA ALA A 219 -24.49 -6.17 6.55
C ALA A 219 -25.16 -5.63 5.26
N ALA A 220 -24.94 -4.38 4.89
CA ALA A 220 -25.49 -3.78 3.67
C ALA A 220 -25.01 -4.49 2.40
N VAL A 221 -23.74 -4.89 2.36
CA VAL A 221 -23.17 -5.67 1.24
C VAL A 221 -23.77 -7.07 1.18
N ALA A 222 -23.95 -7.73 2.33
CA ALA A 222 -24.57 -9.06 2.41
C ALA A 222 -26.05 -9.05 2.00
N ASP A 223 -26.77 -7.99 2.37
CA ASP A 223 -28.19 -7.79 2.03
C ASP A 223 -28.38 -7.35 0.57
N ARG A 224 -27.29 -7.14 -0.19
CA ARG A 224 -27.36 -6.67 -1.58
C ARG A 224 -28.04 -5.30 -1.72
N GLU A 225 -27.73 -4.37 -0.83
CA GLU A 225 -28.29 -3.03 -0.80
C GLU A 225 -27.21 -1.98 -1.16
N PRO A 226 -27.00 -1.67 -2.47
CA PRO A 226 -25.91 -0.80 -2.93
C PRO A 226 -25.94 0.60 -2.30
N ASP A 227 -27.10 1.25 -2.27
CA ASP A 227 -27.24 2.61 -1.72
C ASP A 227 -26.93 2.64 -0.22
N ARG A 228 -27.37 1.63 0.52
CA ARG A 228 -27.10 1.49 1.95
C ARG A 228 -25.62 1.21 2.22
N ALA A 229 -24.97 0.39 1.39
CA ALA A 229 -23.54 0.13 1.50
C ALA A 229 -22.72 1.40 1.26
N ALA A 230 -23.06 2.19 0.23
CA ALA A 230 -22.44 3.49 -0.03
C ALA A 230 -22.67 4.49 1.10
N ALA A 231 -23.89 4.57 1.64
CA ALA A 231 -24.22 5.46 2.76
C ALA A 231 -23.45 5.08 4.03
N ALA A 232 -23.38 3.78 4.36
CA ALA A 232 -22.63 3.28 5.51
C ALA A 232 -21.13 3.60 5.41
N MET A 233 -20.54 3.51 4.19
CA MET A 233 -19.14 3.90 3.98
C MET A 233 -18.92 5.40 4.14
N ARG A 234 -19.81 6.27 3.66
CA ARG A 234 -19.72 7.72 3.90
C ARG A 234 -19.75 8.03 5.39
N GLU A 235 -20.73 7.45 6.13
CA GLU A 235 -20.83 7.63 7.59
C GLU A 235 -19.53 7.19 8.29
N HIS A 236 -18.96 6.05 7.89
CA HIS A 236 -17.70 5.53 8.41
C HIS A 236 -16.55 6.54 8.21
N LEU A 237 -16.35 7.00 6.98
CA LEU A 237 -15.24 7.92 6.66
C LEU A 237 -15.39 9.27 7.37
N ASP A 238 -16.60 9.80 7.47
CA ASP A 238 -16.90 11.04 8.21
C ASP A 238 -16.57 10.89 9.70
N GLN A 239 -16.96 9.78 10.32
CA GLN A 239 -16.65 9.49 11.72
C GLN A 239 -15.15 9.37 11.95
N ILE A 240 -14.43 8.66 11.08
CA ILE A 240 -12.98 8.50 11.17
C ILE A 240 -12.29 9.85 10.96
N GLN A 241 -12.67 10.62 9.94
CA GLN A 241 -12.12 11.96 9.71
C GLN A 241 -12.28 12.87 10.94
N GLY A 242 -13.43 12.82 11.58
CA GLY A 242 -13.69 13.59 12.80
C GLY A 242 -12.81 13.20 14.00
N LEU A 243 -12.27 11.97 14.02
CA LEU A 243 -11.39 11.45 15.08
C LEU A 243 -9.90 11.75 14.81
N ILE A 244 -9.49 11.76 13.54
CA ILE A 244 -8.06 11.79 13.17
C ILE A 244 -7.60 13.15 12.63
N VAL A 245 -8.51 13.94 12.08
CA VAL A 245 -8.19 15.28 11.56
C VAL A 245 -8.43 16.31 12.66
N PRO A 246 -7.40 17.00 13.15
CA PRO A 246 -7.61 18.08 14.11
C PRO A 246 -8.56 19.13 13.51
N ARG A 247 -9.64 19.47 14.22
CA ARG A 247 -10.46 20.62 13.84
C ARG A 247 -9.59 21.85 13.98
N GLY A 248 -9.22 22.46 12.84
CA GLY A 248 -8.49 23.73 12.84
C GLY A 248 -9.25 24.76 13.69
N ARG A 249 -8.53 25.39 14.60
CA ARG A 249 -9.01 26.59 15.29
C ARG A 249 -8.97 27.75 14.35
#